data_cea1ca2c82fce28679f912b0f2e0ccb8
#
_entry.id   cea1ca2c82fce28679f912b0f2e0ccb8
#
_cell.length_a   1.000
_cell.length_b   1.000
_cell.length_c   1.000
_cell.angle_alpha   90.00
_cell.angle_beta   90.00
_cell.angle_gamma   90.00
#
_symmetry.space_group_name_H-M   'P 1'
#
loop_
_entity.id
_entity.type
_entity.pdbx_description
1 polymer ?
#
loop_
_entity_poly.entity_id
_entity_poly.type
_entity_poly.pdbx_seq_one_letter_code
_entity_poly.pdbx_strand_id
1 'polypeptide(L)'
;MIDYAVIGKRIQKKRQERSITQEKLEEQVGISVVYLSKIENGRVYPTLETLSNICTELDTELAEVLSNTEMERKDYANDRVLELFNSCSVRVKPIALSLLEELAKL
;
A
#
# COMPACT_ATOMS: atom_id res chain seq x y z
N MET A 1 11.89 -7.40 2.10
CA MET A 1 11.73 -6.68 0.82
C MET A 1 10.68 -5.60 0.96
N ILE A 2 10.98 -4.40 0.50
CA ILE A 2 10.07 -3.25 0.62
C ILE A 2 9.01 -3.33 -0.48
N ASP A 3 7.76 -3.10 -0.12
CA ASP A 3 6.66 -3.09 -1.07
C ASP A 3 6.44 -1.66 -1.61
N TYR A 4 7.08 -1.36 -2.72
CA TYR A 4 6.99 -0.04 -3.36
C TYR A 4 5.60 0.26 -3.91
N ALA A 5 4.81 -0.76 -4.21
CA ALA A 5 3.43 -0.57 -4.65
C ALA A 5 2.56 0.02 -3.53
N VAL A 6 2.76 -0.43 -2.30
CA VAL A 6 2.05 0.11 -1.12
C VAL A 6 2.49 1.56 -0.87
N ILE A 7 3.79 1.84 -0.95
CA ILE A 7 4.31 3.20 -0.79
C ILE A 7 3.69 4.13 -1.82
N GLY A 8 3.71 3.73 -3.09
CA GLY A 8 3.15 4.52 -4.18
C GLY A 8 1.67 4.79 -4.02
N LYS A 9 0.92 3.79 -3.59
CA LYS A 9 -0.52 3.91 -3.37
C LYS A 9 -0.84 4.86 -2.22
N ARG A 10 -0.03 4.84 -1.16
CA ARG A 10 -0.19 5.77 -0.04
C ARG A 10 0.09 7.21 -0.45
N ILE A 11 1.11 7.42 -1.28
CA ILE A 11 1.44 8.73 -1.84
C ILE A 11 0.26 9.24 -2.69
N GLN A 12 -0.24 8.41 -3.59
CA GLN A 12 -1.37 8.75 -4.43
C GLN A 12 -2.60 9.13 -3.60
N LYS A 13 -2.91 8.33 -2.59
CA LYS A 13 -4.05 8.57 -1.72
C LYS A 13 -3.93 9.91 -0.99
N LYS A 14 -2.75 10.19 -0.41
CA LYS A 14 -2.51 11.47 0.28
C LYS A 14 -2.62 12.65 -0.67
N ARG A 15 -2.08 12.50 -1.88
CA ARG A 15 -2.18 13.53 -2.91
C ARG A 15 -3.63 13.83 -3.25
N GLN A 16 -4.43 12.80 -3.48
CA GLN A 16 -5.85 12.93 -3.81
C GLN A 16 -6.67 13.51 -2.65
N GLU A 17 -6.39 13.08 -1.42
CA GLU A 17 -7.05 13.62 -0.23
C GLU A 17 -6.82 15.12 -0.07
N ARG A 18 -5.69 15.63 -0.53
CA ARG A 18 -5.35 17.05 -0.46
C ARG A 18 -5.67 17.79 -1.74
N SER A 19 -6.33 17.15 -2.69
CA SER A 19 -6.72 17.72 -3.98
C SER A 19 -5.54 18.31 -4.75
N ILE A 20 -4.38 17.65 -4.66
CA ILE A 20 -3.16 18.04 -5.37
C ILE A 20 -3.02 17.18 -6.62
N THR A 21 -2.88 17.80 -7.80
CA THR A 21 -2.66 17.08 -9.05
C THR A 21 -1.21 16.62 -9.15
N GLN A 22 -0.94 15.64 -10.02
CA GLN A 22 0.42 15.22 -10.31
C GLN A 22 1.25 16.39 -10.86
N GLU A 23 0.67 17.22 -11.71
CA GLU A 23 1.32 18.40 -12.28
C GLU A 23 1.69 19.42 -11.21
N LYS A 24 0.83 19.61 -10.22
CA LYS A 24 1.11 20.51 -9.11
C LYS A 24 2.25 19.99 -8.26
N LEU A 25 2.26 18.71 -7.98
CA LEU A 25 3.33 18.09 -7.20
C LEU A 25 4.66 18.12 -7.97
N GLU A 26 4.63 17.96 -9.29
CA GLU A 26 5.80 18.13 -10.16
C GLU A 26 6.43 19.51 -9.96
N GLU A 27 5.63 20.57 -10.00
CA GLU A 27 6.12 21.93 -9.75
C GLU A 27 6.77 22.09 -8.38
N GLN A 28 6.15 21.53 -7.36
CA GLN A 28 6.59 21.69 -5.97
C GLN A 28 7.83 20.89 -5.63
N VAL A 29 7.93 19.66 -6.15
CA VAL A 29 9.02 18.73 -5.80
C VAL A 29 10.14 18.74 -6.84
N GLY A 30 9.84 19.11 -8.09
CA GLY A 30 10.85 19.15 -9.15
C GLY A 30 11.10 17.79 -9.80
N ILE A 31 10.13 16.86 -9.73
CA ILE A 31 10.19 15.58 -10.45
C ILE A 31 9.13 15.59 -11.55
N SER A 32 9.37 14.81 -12.62
CA SER A 32 8.42 14.77 -13.72
C SER A 32 7.13 14.03 -13.35
N VAL A 33 6.01 14.38 -14.01
CA VAL A 33 4.74 13.67 -13.88
C VAL A 33 4.92 12.19 -14.25
N VAL A 34 5.71 11.89 -15.27
CA VAL A 34 5.98 10.51 -15.69
C VAL A 34 6.67 9.74 -14.56
N TYR A 35 7.66 10.34 -13.91
CA TYR A 35 8.36 9.71 -12.78
C TYR A 35 7.44 9.54 -11.58
N LEU A 36 6.67 10.57 -11.26
CA LEU A 36 5.70 10.51 -10.16
C LEU A 36 4.66 9.40 -10.41
N SER A 37 4.17 9.27 -11.65
CA SER A 37 3.24 8.20 -12.01
C SER A 37 3.87 6.82 -11.79
N LYS A 38 5.14 6.65 -12.13
CA LYS A 38 5.86 5.40 -11.88
C LYS A 38 6.02 5.12 -10.38
N ILE A 39 6.27 6.14 -9.57
CA ILE A 39 6.33 6.01 -8.11
C ILE A 39 4.97 5.54 -7.58
N GLU A 40 3.89 6.20 -7.99
CA GLU A 40 2.54 5.89 -7.52
C GLU A 40 2.10 4.47 -7.92
N ASN A 41 2.64 3.95 -9.00
CA ASN A 41 2.35 2.59 -9.49
C ASN A 41 3.36 1.53 -9.02
N GLY A 42 4.32 1.91 -8.18
CA GLY A 42 5.31 0.97 -7.65
C GLY A 42 6.31 0.44 -8.65
N ARG A 43 6.53 1.15 -9.77
CA ARG A 43 7.39 0.69 -10.87
C ARG A 43 8.83 1.16 -10.78
N VAL A 44 9.14 2.04 -9.86
CA VAL A 44 10.49 2.56 -9.63
C VAL A 44 10.80 2.55 -8.14
N TYR A 45 12.07 2.62 -7.80
CA TYR A 45 12.55 2.66 -6.42
C TYR A 45 13.07 4.07 -6.12
N PRO A 46 12.21 4.99 -5.69
CA PRO A 46 12.64 6.33 -5.38
C PRO A 46 13.58 6.34 -4.17
N THR A 47 14.47 7.34 -4.12
CA THR A 47 15.35 7.51 -2.96
C THR A 47 14.53 7.99 -1.76
N LEU A 48 15.09 7.81 -0.55
CA LEU A 48 14.46 8.33 0.66
C LEU A 48 14.31 9.85 0.60
N GLU A 49 15.30 10.54 0.00
CA GLU A 49 15.24 11.99 -0.17
C GLU A 49 14.04 12.40 -1.04
N THR A 50 13.86 11.74 -2.17
CA THR A 50 12.70 12.00 -3.05
C THR A 50 11.38 11.75 -2.31
N LEU A 51 11.28 10.63 -1.59
CA LEU A 51 10.10 10.32 -0.80
C LEU A 51 9.86 11.37 0.30
N SER A 52 10.93 11.80 0.97
CA SER A 52 10.83 12.83 1.99
C SER A 52 10.31 14.15 1.42
N ASN A 53 10.83 14.56 0.26
CA ASN A 53 10.39 15.79 -0.41
C ASN A 53 8.92 15.72 -0.81
N ILE A 54 8.48 14.58 -1.33
CA ILE A 54 7.07 14.35 -1.66
C ILE A 54 6.21 14.43 -0.40
N CYS A 55 6.62 13.77 0.67
CA CYS A 55 5.88 13.76 1.93
C CYS A 55 5.78 15.16 2.54
N THR A 56 6.83 15.96 2.44
CA THR A 56 6.81 17.34 2.91
C THR A 56 5.74 18.16 2.18
N GLU A 57 5.67 18.04 0.85
CA GLU A 57 4.67 18.76 0.07
C GLU A 57 3.25 18.24 0.29
N LEU A 58 3.11 16.97 0.65
CA LEU A 58 1.82 16.38 0.98
C LEU A 58 1.44 16.56 2.45
N ASP A 59 2.29 17.23 3.24
CA ASP A 59 2.09 17.43 4.68
C ASP A 59 1.80 16.11 5.40
N THR A 60 2.62 15.10 5.11
CA THR A 60 2.54 13.79 5.75
C THR A 60 3.91 13.35 6.23
N GLU A 61 3.95 12.51 7.24
CA GLU A 61 5.20 11.99 7.77
C GLU A 61 5.76 10.87 6.88
N LEU A 62 7.06 10.90 6.64
CA LEU A 62 7.74 9.84 5.88
C LEU A 62 7.52 8.47 6.54
N ALA A 63 7.59 8.41 7.88
CA ALA A 63 7.35 7.18 8.62
C ALA A 63 5.97 6.59 8.36
N GLU A 64 4.96 7.44 8.18
CA GLU A 64 3.59 6.99 7.89
C GLU A 64 3.49 6.32 6.53
N VAL A 65 4.23 6.83 5.55
CA VAL A 65 4.26 6.26 4.20
C VAL A 65 5.04 4.94 4.17
N LEU A 66 6.09 4.83 4.99
CA LEU A 66 7.00 3.67 4.99
C LEU A 66 6.58 2.55 5.95
N SER A 67 5.69 2.82 6.91
CA SER A 67 5.34 1.83 7.94
C SER A 67 4.66 0.60 7.35
N ASN A 68 5.03 -0.57 7.85
CA ASN A 68 4.43 -1.85 7.45
C ASN A 68 4.45 -2.09 5.95
N THR A 69 5.52 -1.67 5.27
CA THR A 69 5.69 -1.86 3.83
C THR A 69 6.63 -3.00 3.48
N GLU A 70 7.21 -3.68 4.47
CA GLU A 70 8.07 -4.81 4.22
C GLU A 70 7.23 -6.05 3.96
N MET A 71 7.47 -6.70 2.81
CA MET A 71 6.79 -7.95 2.47
C MET A 71 7.41 -9.11 3.23
N GLU A 72 6.59 -9.80 4.01
CA GLU A 72 7.01 -10.98 4.72
C GLU A 72 6.83 -12.22 3.84
N ARG A 73 7.86 -13.09 3.83
CA ARG A 73 7.81 -14.31 3.03
C ARG A 73 6.73 -15.30 3.49
N LYS A 74 6.28 -15.17 4.73
CA LYS A 74 5.32 -16.09 5.34
C LYS A 74 3.86 -15.73 5.05
N ASP A 75 3.63 -14.58 4.45
CA ASP A 75 2.27 -14.06 4.28
C ASP A 75 1.49 -14.70 3.14
N TYR A 76 2.18 -15.45 2.26
CA TYR A 76 1.50 -16.08 1.12
C TYR A 76 0.34 -16.97 1.57
N ALA A 77 0.58 -17.82 2.56
CA ALA A 77 -0.46 -18.72 3.08
C ALA A 77 -1.59 -17.95 3.75
N ASN A 78 -1.24 -16.90 4.50
CA ASN A 78 -2.23 -16.03 5.16
C ASN A 78 -3.08 -15.30 4.14
N ASP A 79 -2.46 -14.74 3.10
CA ASP A 79 -3.16 -14.03 2.03
C ASP A 79 -4.11 -14.99 1.29
N ARG A 80 -3.68 -16.21 1.03
CA ARG A 80 -4.51 -17.21 0.38
C ARG A 80 -5.72 -17.60 1.22
N VAL A 81 -5.54 -17.76 2.54
CA VAL A 81 -6.63 -18.04 3.46
C VAL A 81 -7.65 -16.90 3.44
N LEU A 82 -7.17 -15.65 3.50
CA LEU A 82 -8.05 -14.47 3.44
C LEU A 82 -8.81 -14.39 2.12
N GLU A 83 -8.12 -14.62 0.99
CA GLU A 83 -8.76 -14.64 -0.32
C GLU A 83 -9.89 -15.67 -0.37
N LEU A 84 -9.61 -16.88 0.06
CA LEU A 84 -10.59 -17.96 0.05
C LEU A 84 -11.78 -17.66 0.97
N PHE A 85 -11.50 -17.14 2.16
CA PHE A 85 -12.55 -16.74 3.10
C PHE A 85 -13.42 -15.62 2.51
N ASN A 86 -12.79 -14.59 1.93
CA ASN A 86 -13.50 -13.46 1.33
C ASN A 86 -14.29 -13.87 0.06
N SER A 87 -13.88 -14.94 -0.60
CA SER A 87 -14.59 -15.49 -1.75
C SER A 87 -15.85 -16.27 -1.35
N CYS A 88 -15.95 -16.68 -0.10
CA CYS A 88 -17.14 -17.35 0.40
C CYS A 88 -18.33 -16.39 0.43
N SER A 89 -19.53 -16.91 0.15
CA SER A 89 -20.74 -16.13 0.30
C SER A 89 -20.96 -15.76 1.78
N VAL A 90 -21.74 -14.71 2.01
CA VAL A 90 -22.10 -14.29 3.38
C VAL A 90 -22.70 -15.46 4.18
N ARG A 91 -23.42 -16.32 3.51
CA ARG A 91 -24.05 -17.50 4.12
C ARG A 91 -23.02 -18.55 4.57
N VAL A 92 -21.93 -18.71 3.81
CA VAL A 92 -20.91 -19.73 4.05
C VAL A 92 -19.82 -19.26 5.01
N LYS A 93 -19.57 -17.96 5.10
CA LYS A 93 -18.49 -17.42 5.96
C LYS A 93 -18.53 -17.89 7.42
N PRO A 94 -19.70 -17.92 8.10
CA PRO A 94 -19.75 -18.43 9.48
C PRO A 94 -19.36 -19.91 9.57
N ILE A 95 -19.73 -20.70 8.57
CA ILE A 95 -19.38 -22.15 8.51
C ILE A 95 -17.87 -22.31 8.34
N ALA A 96 -17.26 -21.54 7.43
CA ALA A 96 -15.83 -21.58 7.20
C ALA A 96 -15.06 -21.18 8.47
N LEU A 97 -15.52 -20.16 9.17
CA LEU A 97 -14.92 -19.72 10.41
C LEU A 97 -14.99 -20.79 11.50
N SER A 98 -16.14 -21.44 11.64
CA SER A 98 -16.32 -22.54 12.59
C SER A 98 -15.39 -23.72 12.31
N LEU A 99 -15.20 -24.07 11.04
CA LEU A 99 -14.26 -25.12 10.64
C LEU A 99 -12.82 -24.75 11.02
N LEU A 100 -12.42 -23.50 10.77
CA LEU A 100 -11.08 -23.02 11.14
C LEU A 100 -10.87 -23.05 12.66
N GLU A 101 -11.87 -22.68 13.43
CA GLU A 101 -11.84 -22.74 14.90
C GLU A 101 -11.63 -24.17 15.39
N GLU A 102 -12.35 -25.14 14.83
CA GLU A 102 -12.21 -26.55 15.19
C GLU A 102 -10.81 -27.09 14.81
N LEU A 103 -10.32 -26.73 13.62
CA LEU A 103 -8.98 -27.14 13.19
C LEU A 103 -7.89 -26.55 14.09
N ALA A 104 -8.09 -25.34 14.58
CA ALA A 104 -7.14 -24.68 15.47
C ALA A 104 -7.00 -25.36 16.84
N LYS A 105 -7.99 -26.18 17.24
CA LYS A 105 -7.96 -26.92 18.50
C LYS A 105 -7.16 -28.22 18.39
N LEU A 106 -6.82 -28.64 17.20
CA LEU A 106 -6.03 -29.84 16.99
C LEU A 106 -4.54 -29.54 17.25
#